data_8f9cdee12202df7511bd99e7db60dd24
#
_entry.id   8f9cdee12202df7511bd99e7db60dd24
#
_cell.length_a   1.000
_cell.length_b   1.000
_cell.length_c   1.000
_cell.angle_alpha   90.00
_cell.angle_beta   90.00
_cell.angle_gamma   90.00
#
_symmetry.space_group_name_H-M   'P 1'
#
loop_
_entity.id
_entity.type
_entity.pdbx_description
1 polymer ?
#
loop_
_entity_poly.entity_id
_entity_poly.type
_entity_poly.pdbx_seq_one_letter_code
_entity_poly.pdbx_strand_id
1 'polypeptide(L)'
;MIFADDDVTFKKDGLIEALEYFEANPDCTLILGKTVDEHGHPRKRYPVKHERLTRYNSARAGTIEMMIRVEAIRSAGITFDENFGAGAENFLGDEYIFISDLVKKGLRADYLPIVLAEHPAISSGNVWETERDLKVRAQVFKRVFGKWAFFIRIALVIRQIPRGLSISRALFFIKG
;
A
#
# COMPACT_ATOMS: atom_id res chain seq x y z
N MET A 1 -12.01 -3.94 11.36
CA MET A 1 -12.68 -3.69 10.06
C MET A 1 -11.74 -4.11 8.94
N ILE A 2 -12.27 -4.69 7.89
CA ILE A 2 -11.57 -4.96 6.63
C ILE A 2 -12.28 -4.19 5.52
N PHE A 3 -11.53 -3.76 4.51
CA PHE A 3 -12.10 -3.12 3.32
C PHE A 3 -12.44 -4.18 2.28
N ALA A 4 -13.53 -3.98 1.53
CA ALA A 4 -14.00 -4.91 0.51
C ALA A 4 -14.41 -4.17 -0.76
N ASP A 5 -14.11 -4.78 -1.89
CA ASP A 5 -14.70 -4.47 -3.18
C ASP A 5 -15.79 -5.51 -3.49
N ASP A 6 -16.58 -5.31 -4.52
CA ASP A 6 -17.74 -6.15 -4.87
C ASP A 6 -17.35 -7.52 -5.46
N ASP A 7 -16.11 -7.68 -5.91
CA ASP A 7 -15.55 -8.90 -6.51
C ASP A 7 -14.53 -9.63 -5.61
N VAL A 8 -14.52 -9.35 -4.31
CA VAL A 8 -13.59 -9.93 -3.34
C VAL A 8 -14.22 -11.09 -2.57
N THR A 9 -13.51 -12.20 -2.45
CA THR A 9 -13.83 -13.32 -1.56
C THR A 9 -12.83 -13.41 -0.42
N PHE A 10 -13.29 -13.20 0.81
CA PHE A 10 -12.42 -13.28 1.99
C PHE A 10 -12.06 -14.72 2.35
N LYS A 11 -10.83 -14.94 2.78
CA LYS A 11 -10.32 -16.23 3.26
C LYS A 11 -10.49 -16.32 4.77
N LYS A 12 -11.39 -17.21 5.22
CA LYS A 12 -11.75 -17.36 6.63
C LYS A 12 -10.52 -17.57 7.52
N ASP A 13 -9.62 -18.47 7.13
CA ASP A 13 -8.44 -18.81 7.95
C ASP A 13 -7.52 -17.59 8.10
N GLY A 14 -7.27 -16.84 7.03
CA GLY A 14 -6.48 -15.62 7.09
C GLY A 14 -7.11 -14.53 7.96
N LEU A 15 -8.46 -14.41 7.96
CA LEU A 15 -9.15 -13.49 8.85
C LEU A 15 -9.01 -13.90 10.33
N ILE A 16 -9.10 -15.20 10.63
CA ILE A 16 -8.91 -15.73 11.99
C ILE A 16 -7.48 -15.43 12.46
N GLU A 17 -6.46 -15.78 11.66
CA GLU A 17 -5.06 -15.50 11.98
C GLU A 17 -4.81 -13.99 12.23
N ALA A 18 -5.43 -13.12 11.43
CA ALA A 18 -5.31 -11.67 11.63
C ALA A 18 -5.98 -11.19 12.93
N LEU A 19 -7.12 -11.77 13.31
CA LEU A 19 -7.80 -11.44 14.56
C LEU A 19 -6.99 -11.91 15.77
N GLU A 20 -6.48 -13.15 15.74
CA GLU A 20 -5.59 -13.70 16.78
C GLU A 20 -4.33 -12.85 16.93
N TYR A 21 -3.75 -12.39 15.80
CA TYR A 21 -2.60 -11.48 15.83
C TYR A 21 -2.96 -10.15 16.51
N PHE A 22 -4.11 -9.57 16.19
CA PHE A 22 -4.57 -8.35 16.86
C PHE A 22 -4.77 -8.57 18.37
N GLU A 23 -5.33 -9.70 18.79
CA GLU A 23 -5.52 -10.00 20.21
C GLU A 23 -4.18 -10.11 20.94
N ALA A 24 -3.20 -10.81 20.34
CA ALA A 24 -1.86 -10.95 20.87
C ALA A 24 -1.02 -9.66 20.82
N ASN A 25 -1.39 -8.70 19.98
CA ASN A 25 -0.68 -7.43 19.78
C ASN A 25 -1.65 -6.24 19.89
N PRO A 26 -2.05 -5.84 21.10
CA PRO A 26 -3.04 -4.78 21.31
C PRO A 26 -2.61 -3.41 20.78
N ASP A 27 -1.31 -3.16 20.64
CA ASP A 27 -0.71 -1.94 20.09
C ASP A 27 -0.70 -1.92 18.55
N CYS A 28 -0.94 -3.05 17.88
CA CYS A 28 -1.07 -3.11 16.44
C CYS A 28 -2.39 -2.49 15.99
N THR A 29 -2.32 -1.48 15.13
CA THR A 29 -3.48 -0.71 14.64
C THR A 29 -3.93 -1.14 13.26
N LEU A 30 -2.98 -1.60 12.43
CA LEU A 30 -3.23 -2.03 11.07
C LEU A 30 -2.43 -3.30 10.75
N ILE A 31 -3.09 -4.25 10.12
CA ILE A 31 -2.47 -5.42 9.48
C ILE A 31 -2.62 -5.27 7.97
N LEU A 32 -1.52 -5.45 7.24
CA LEU A 32 -1.50 -5.61 5.81
C LEU A 32 -1.22 -7.08 5.49
N GLY A 33 -2.13 -7.76 4.80
CA GLY A 33 -1.98 -9.15 4.39
C GLY A 33 -1.65 -9.30 2.91
N LYS A 34 -2.03 -10.46 2.36
CA LYS A 34 -1.89 -10.80 0.93
C LYS A 34 -3.25 -11.04 0.29
N THR A 35 -3.30 -10.83 -1.03
CA THR A 35 -4.36 -11.31 -1.89
C THR A 35 -3.82 -12.31 -2.91
N VAL A 36 -4.65 -13.26 -3.29
CA VAL A 36 -4.38 -14.24 -4.34
C VAL A 36 -5.41 -14.11 -5.46
N ASP A 37 -5.12 -14.68 -6.61
CA ASP A 37 -6.08 -14.84 -7.69
C ASP A 37 -6.96 -16.10 -7.47
N GLU A 38 -7.88 -16.36 -8.39
CA GLU A 38 -8.79 -17.51 -8.41
C GLU A 38 -8.06 -18.87 -8.48
N HIS A 39 -6.77 -18.87 -8.79
CA HIS A 39 -5.91 -20.06 -8.84
C HIS A 39 -4.99 -20.18 -7.61
N GLY A 40 -5.12 -19.25 -6.64
CA GLY A 40 -4.29 -19.21 -5.44
C GLY A 40 -2.91 -18.60 -5.64
N HIS A 41 -2.62 -18.00 -6.81
CA HIS A 41 -1.34 -17.33 -7.03
C HIS A 41 -1.33 -15.93 -6.43
N PRO A 42 -0.21 -15.50 -5.81
CA PRO A 42 -0.09 -14.15 -5.29
C PRO A 42 -0.26 -13.09 -6.40
N ARG A 43 -1.17 -12.13 -6.23
CA ARG A 43 -1.44 -11.09 -7.23
C ARG A 43 -0.28 -10.13 -7.47
N LYS A 44 0.66 -10.07 -6.54
CA LYS A 44 1.89 -9.28 -6.62
C LYS A 44 3.00 -9.91 -5.79
N ARG A 45 4.18 -9.34 -5.85
CA ARG A 45 5.31 -9.83 -5.03
C ARG A 45 5.15 -9.34 -3.59
N TYR A 46 4.92 -10.27 -2.68
CA TYR A 46 4.84 -10.03 -1.24
C TYR A 46 6.13 -10.41 -0.50
N PRO A 47 6.40 -9.81 0.68
CA PRO A 47 7.40 -10.32 1.59
C PRO A 47 7.03 -11.75 2.06
N VAL A 48 8.05 -12.55 2.35
CA VAL A 48 7.85 -13.93 2.84
C VAL A 48 7.72 -14.01 4.36
N LYS A 49 8.11 -12.93 5.05
CA LYS A 49 8.12 -12.86 6.52
C LYS A 49 7.30 -11.67 7.00
N HIS A 50 6.91 -11.72 8.27
CA HIS A 50 6.38 -10.58 8.99
C HIS A 50 7.36 -9.39 8.93
N GLU A 51 6.82 -8.20 8.66
CA GLU A 51 7.56 -6.95 8.63
C GLU A 51 6.78 -5.85 9.36
N ARG A 52 7.47 -5.04 10.17
CA ARG A 52 6.93 -3.78 10.64
C ARG A 52 6.76 -2.83 9.46
N LEU A 53 5.56 -2.29 9.27
CA LEU A 53 5.33 -1.31 8.22
C LEU A 53 5.91 0.05 8.56
N THR A 54 6.47 0.66 7.54
CA THR A 54 7.05 2.00 7.56
C THR A 54 6.65 2.70 6.26
N ARG A 55 6.86 4.00 6.16
CA ARG A 55 6.68 4.72 4.89
C ARG A 55 7.66 4.31 3.77
N TYR A 56 8.65 3.45 4.05
CA TYR A 56 9.61 2.99 3.05
C TYR A 56 9.27 1.63 2.44
N ASN A 57 8.44 0.82 3.10
CA ASN A 57 8.08 -0.53 2.65
C ASN A 57 6.57 -0.75 2.42
N SER A 58 5.70 0.22 2.72
CA SER A 58 4.24 0.10 2.59
C SER A 58 3.66 0.56 1.24
N ALA A 59 4.48 1.04 0.29
CA ALA A 59 4.03 1.55 -1.01
C ALA A 59 3.34 0.52 -1.94
N ARG A 60 3.28 -0.73 -1.52
CA ARG A 60 2.62 -1.84 -2.23
C ARG A 60 1.25 -2.19 -1.68
N ALA A 61 0.77 -1.49 -0.66
CA ALA A 61 -0.52 -1.74 -0.05
C ALA A 61 -1.66 -1.65 -1.09
N GLY A 62 -2.67 -2.47 -0.91
CA GLY A 62 -3.95 -2.37 -1.58
C GLY A 62 -5.05 -2.39 -0.53
N THR A 63 -6.17 -1.76 -0.82
CA THR A 63 -7.26 -1.54 0.13
C THR A 63 -7.78 -2.87 0.71
N ILE A 64 -8.01 -3.86 -0.14
CA ILE A 64 -8.54 -5.18 0.24
C ILE A 64 -7.57 -6.05 1.05
N GLU A 65 -6.32 -5.61 1.22
CA GLU A 65 -5.29 -6.27 2.00
C GLU A 65 -5.19 -5.72 3.43
N MET A 66 -5.99 -4.69 3.76
CA MET A 66 -5.88 -3.98 5.03
C MET A 66 -6.97 -4.39 6.01
N MET A 67 -6.56 -4.78 7.23
CA MET A 67 -7.41 -4.85 8.40
C MET A 67 -7.00 -3.78 9.42
N ILE A 68 -7.97 -3.08 10.02
CA ILE A 68 -7.70 -1.97 10.93
C ILE A 68 -8.50 -2.06 12.23
N ARG A 69 -7.94 -1.51 13.30
CA ARG A 69 -8.67 -1.15 14.53
C ARG A 69 -9.31 0.21 14.36
N VAL A 70 -10.60 0.23 14.11
CA VAL A 70 -11.35 1.46 13.78
C VAL A 70 -11.20 2.54 14.85
N GLU A 71 -11.34 2.17 16.11
CA GLU A 71 -11.26 3.13 17.23
C GLU A 71 -9.88 3.81 17.32
N ALA A 72 -8.80 3.08 17.08
CA ALA A 72 -7.45 3.65 17.10
C ALA A 72 -7.24 4.63 15.93
N ILE A 73 -7.77 4.30 14.74
CA ILE A 73 -7.72 5.16 13.56
C ILE A 73 -8.52 6.46 13.80
N ARG A 74 -9.75 6.34 14.30
CA ARG A 74 -10.61 7.48 14.60
C ARG A 74 -10.02 8.39 15.66
N SER A 75 -9.54 7.82 16.76
CA SER A 75 -8.91 8.56 17.85
C SER A 75 -7.66 9.32 17.43
N ALA A 76 -6.93 8.78 16.44
CA ALA A 76 -5.77 9.45 15.87
C ALA A 76 -6.13 10.50 14.78
N GLY A 77 -7.39 10.60 14.39
CA GLY A 77 -7.85 11.50 13.33
C GLY A 77 -7.22 11.17 11.97
N ILE A 78 -7.09 9.87 11.66
CA ILE A 78 -6.54 9.42 10.37
C ILE A 78 -7.69 9.11 9.42
N THR A 79 -7.61 9.68 8.22
CA THR A 79 -8.56 9.49 7.12
C THR A 79 -7.81 9.21 5.82
N PHE A 80 -8.48 8.68 4.81
CA PHE A 80 -7.96 8.68 3.45
C PHE A 80 -7.85 10.10 2.93
N ASP A 81 -6.82 10.37 2.13
CA ASP A 81 -6.63 11.67 1.48
C ASP A 81 -7.43 11.67 0.17
N GLU A 82 -8.54 12.40 0.13
CA GLU A 82 -9.50 12.44 -0.99
C GLU A 82 -8.91 12.97 -2.30
N ASN A 83 -7.71 13.57 -2.27
CA ASN A 83 -6.99 13.97 -3.48
C ASN A 83 -6.30 12.79 -4.19
N PHE A 84 -6.33 11.59 -3.58
CA PHE A 84 -5.69 10.37 -4.07
C PHE A 84 -6.66 9.19 -4.06
N GLY A 85 -6.41 8.21 -4.94
CA GLY A 85 -7.20 6.99 -5.03
C GLY A 85 -8.26 7.02 -6.13
N ALA A 86 -9.10 6.01 -6.15
CA ALA A 86 -10.13 5.82 -7.18
C ALA A 86 -11.06 7.04 -7.29
N GLY A 87 -11.21 7.56 -8.51
CA GLY A 87 -12.04 8.74 -8.79
C GLY A 87 -11.36 10.09 -8.60
N ALA A 88 -10.18 10.16 -7.97
CA ALA A 88 -9.40 11.39 -7.84
C ALA A 88 -8.50 11.64 -9.08
N GLU A 89 -8.01 12.88 -9.22
CA GLU A 89 -7.01 13.22 -10.24
C GLU A 89 -5.75 12.35 -10.08
N ASN A 90 -5.30 12.17 -8.82
CA ASN A 90 -4.23 11.25 -8.46
C ASN A 90 -4.84 9.88 -8.14
N PHE A 91 -5.11 9.08 -9.15
CA PHE A 91 -5.92 7.86 -9.12
C PHE A 91 -5.32 6.66 -8.37
N LEU A 92 -4.24 6.84 -7.60
CA LEU A 92 -3.59 5.77 -6.83
C LEU A 92 -2.85 6.32 -5.60
N GLY A 93 -2.54 5.44 -4.65
CA GLY A 93 -1.60 5.68 -3.56
C GLY A 93 -2.22 6.12 -2.24
N ASP A 94 -3.53 6.17 -2.18
CA ASP A 94 -4.32 6.51 -1.00
C ASP A 94 -4.04 5.56 0.18
N GLU A 95 -3.94 4.26 -0.04
CA GLU A 95 -3.58 3.28 0.99
C GLU A 95 -2.16 3.51 1.52
N TYR A 96 -1.24 3.81 0.61
CA TYR A 96 0.14 4.11 1.00
C TYR A 96 0.22 5.39 1.83
N ILE A 97 -0.52 6.42 1.46
CA ILE A 97 -0.63 7.68 2.22
C ILE A 97 -1.25 7.40 3.58
N PHE A 98 -2.36 6.65 3.63
CA PHE A 98 -3.04 6.27 4.85
C PHE A 98 -2.11 5.55 5.85
N ILE A 99 -1.39 4.51 5.39
CA ILE A 99 -0.42 3.79 6.23
C ILE A 99 0.72 4.73 6.66
N SER A 100 1.20 5.59 5.76
CA SER A 100 2.28 6.53 6.06
C SER A 100 1.89 7.55 7.13
N ASP A 101 0.65 8.05 7.09
CA ASP A 101 0.14 8.99 8.08
C ASP A 101 -0.09 8.30 9.44
N LEU A 102 -0.56 7.05 9.43
CA LEU A 102 -0.67 6.21 10.62
C LEU A 102 0.70 6.04 11.30
N VAL A 103 1.71 5.65 10.54
CA VAL A 103 3.08 5.47 11.06
C VAL A 103 3.70 6.79 11.53
N LYS A 104 3.45 7.92 10.85
CA LYS A 104 3.88 9.26 11.30
C LYS A 104 3.27 9.66 12.65
N LYS A 105 2.06 9.21 12.94
CA LYS A 105 1.38 9.41 14.24
C LYS A 105 1.91 8.49 15.33
N GLY A 106 2.89 7.61 15.04
CA GLY A 106 3.46 6.67 15.99
C GLY A 106 2.64 5.38 16.19
N LEU A 107 1.58 5.19 15.40
CA LEU A 107 0.77 3.98 15.46
C LEU A 107 1.49 2.82 14.80
N ARG A 108 1.20 1.61 15.28
CA ARG A 108 1.78 0.37 14.79
C ARG A 108 0.98 -0.20 13.63
N ALA A 109 1.69 -0.49 12.54
CA ALA A 109 1.19 -1.25 11.41
C ALA A 109 2.16 -2.38 11.06
N ASP A 110 1.65 -3.55 10.80
CA ASP A 110 2.44 -4.74 10.51
C ASP A 110 1.97 -5.40 9.21
N TYR A 111 2.91 -5.92 8.43
CA TYR A 111 2.62 -6.84 7.33
C TYR A 111 2.72 -8.27 7.85
N LEU A 112 1.71 -9.09 7.57
CA LEU A 112 1.70 -10.52 7.84
C LEU A 112 1.63 -11.30 6.53
N PRO A 113 2.38 -12.41 6.37
CA PRO A 113 2.35 -13.22 5.16
C PRO A 113 1.10 -14.13 5.07
N ILE A 114 -0.05 -13.68 5.55
CA ILE A 114 -1.35 -14.36 5.55
C ILE A 114 -2.19 -13.95 4.35
N VAL A 115 -3.02 -14.85 3.84
CA VAL A 115 -3.93 -14.59 2.73
C VAL A 115 -5.27 -14.12 3.28
N LEU A 116 -5.58 -12.83 3.13
CA LEU A 116 -6.84 -12.26 3.60
C LEU A 116 -7.97 -12.42 2.60
N ALA A 117 -7.66 -12.35 1.30
CA ALA A 117 -8.68 -12.33 0.27
C ALA A 117 -8.22 -12.95 -1.04
N GLU A 118 -9.20 -13.36 -1.83
CA GLU A 118 -9.09 -13.71 -3.23
C GLU A 118 -9.79 -12.63 -4.06
N HIS A 119 -9.19 -12.25 -5.17
CA HIS A 119 -9.71 -11.25 -6.09
C HIS A 119 -9.23 -11.61 -7.50
N PRO A 120 -10.07 -11.52 -8.56
CA PRO A 120 -9.69 -11.88 -9.93
C PRO A 120 -8.37 -11.26 -10.39
N ALA A 121 -7.65 -11.98 -11.26
CA ALA A 121 -6.30 -11.60 -11.71
C ALA A 121 -6.24 -10.25 -12.43
N ILE A 122 -7.33 -9.82 -13.08
CA ILE A 122 -7.39 -8.57 -13.84
C ILE A 122 -7.59 -7.39 -12.91
N SER A 123 -6.55 -6.58 -12.72
CA SER A 123 -6.64 -5.31 -12.00
C SER A 123 -5.88 -4.19 -12.70
N SER A 124 -6.43 -2.99 -12.60
CA SER A 124 -6.00 -1.78 -13.30
C SER A 124 -4.72 -1.12 -12.76
N GLY A 125 -4.12 -1.63 -11.68
CA GLY A 125 -3.15 -0.88 -10.87
C GLY A 125 -1.65 -1.11 -11.12
N ASN A 126 -1.25 -1.99 -12.05
CA ASN A 126 0.13 -2.54 -12.02
C ASN A 126 1.13 -1.95 -13.04
N VAL A 127 0.82 -0.83 -13.69
CA VAL A 127 1.62 -0.40 -14.83
C VAL A 127 2.36 0.91 -14.56
N TRP A 128 3.70 0.89 -14.65
CA TRP A 128 4.58 2.07 -14.70
C TRP A 128 4.77 2.52 -16.16
N GLU A 129 3.71 2.55 -16.96
CA GLU A 129 3.85 2.63 -18.41
C GLU A 129 3.63 4.03 -18.96
N THR A 130 2.81 4.84 -18.31
CA THR A 130 2.46 6.16 -18.82
C THR A 130 3.13 7.30 -18.05
N GLU A 131 3.30 8.45 -18.70
CA GLU A 131 3.75 9.68 -18.03
C GLU A 131 2.76 10.10 -16.92
N ARG A 132 1.46 9.82 -17.10
CA ARG A 132 0.43 10.09 -16.11
C ARG A 132 0.68 9.26 -14.83
N ASP A 133 0.99 7.97 -14.96
CA ASP A 133 1.32 7.10 -13.81
C ASP A 133 2.54 7.61 -13.04
N LEU A 134 3.57 8.02 -13.78
CA LEU A 134 4.79 8.55 -13.17
C LEU A 134 4.53 9.86 -12.44
N LYS A 135 3.71 10.76 -13.02
CA LYS A 135 3.32 12.02 -12.39
C LYS A 135 2.55 11.78 -11.11
N VAL A 136 1.53 10.91 -11.13
CA VAL A 136 0.72 10.60 -9.95
C VAL A 136 1.60 9.98 -8.85
N ARG A 137 2.46 9.01 -9.19
CA ARG A 137 3.42 8.43 -8.23
C ARG A 137 4.37 9.49 -7.65
N ALA A 138 4.83 10.44 -8.44
CA ALA A 138 5.67 11.54 -7.96
C ALA A 138 4.90 12.43 -6.95
N GLN A 139 3.60 12.70 -7.18
CA GLN A 139 2.76 13.42 -6.22
C GLN A 139 2.53 12.63 -4.93
N VAL A 140 2.31 11.30 -5.02
CA VAL A 140 2.24 10.41 -3.83
C VAL A 140 3.52 10.51 -3.00
N PHE A 141 4.70 10.42 -3.63
CA PHE A 141 5.98 10.57 -2.91
C PHE A 141 6.14 11.96 -2.31
N LYS A 142 5.70 13.01 -3.01
CA LYS A 142 5.69 14.37 -2.47
C LYS A 142 4.80 14.49 -1.24
N ARG A 143 3.60 13.88 -1.27
CA ARG A 143 2.67 13.84 -0.13
C ARG A 143 3.24 13.10 1.08
N VAL A 144 3.88 11.95 0.85
CA VAL A 144 4.44 11.10 1.92
C VAL A 144 5.72 11.68 2.52
N PHE A 145 6.65 12.18 1.70
CA PHE A 145 8.00 12.57 2.13
C PHE A 145 8.25 14.08 2.19
N GLY A 146 7.33 14.90 1.66
CA GLY A 146 7.48 16.33 1.64
C GLY A 146 8.78 16.78 0.94
N LYS A 147 9.58 17.61 1.62
CA LYS A 147 10.87 18.12 1.08
C LYS A 147 11.90 17.04 0.76
N TRP A 148 11.76 15.85 1.32
CA TRP A 148 12.65 14.72 1.06
C TRP A 148 12.26 13.89 -0.17
N ALA A 149 11.09 14.15 -0.77
CA ALA A 149 10.56 13.38 -1.88
C ALA A 149 11.52 13.31 -3.07
N PHE A 150 12.23 14.39 -3.37
CA PHE A 150 13.21 14.44 -4.46
C PHE A 150 14.31 13.37 -4.29
N PHE A 151 14.92 13.30 -3.11
CA PHE A 151 15.99 12.33 -2.83
C PHE A 151 15.46 10.89 -2.83
N ILE A 152 14.25 10.68 -2.30
CA ILE A 152 13.61 9.36 -2.29
C ILE A 152 13.30 8.90 -3.73
N ARG A 153 12.84 9.80 -4.60
CA ARG A 153 12.60 9.49 -6.02
C ARG A 153 13.89 9.13 -6.74
N ILE A 154 14.99 9.83 -6.49
CA ILE A 154 16.32 9.48 -7.03
C ILE A 154 16.73 8.07 -6.58
N ALA A 155 16.66 7.76 -5.29
CA ALA A 155 17.00 6.44 -4.76
C ALA A 155 16.14 5.33 -5.40
N LEU A 156 14.85 5.60 -5.59
CA LEU A 156 13.95 4.67 -6.27
C LEU A 156 14.33 4.46 -7.74
N VAL A 157 14.63 5.53 -8.47
CA VAL A 157 15.07 5.47 -9.87
C VAL A 157 16.33 4.62 -10.01
N ILE A 158 17.34 4.85 -9.18
CA ILE A 158 18.58 4.04 -9.18
C ILE A 158 18.26 2.54 -9.04
N ARG A 159 17.29 2.20 -8.21
CA ARG A 159 16.84 0.81 -8.02
C ARG A 159 16.03 0.27 -9.21
N GLN A 160 15.35 1.13 -9.99
CA GLN A 160 14.46 0.73 -11.07
C GLN A 160 15.13 0.70 -12.45
N ILE A 161 16.18 1.48 -12.68
CA ILE A 161 16.95 1.47 -13.95
C ILE A 161 17.38 0.04 -14.34
N PRO A 162 18.00 -0.78 -13.45
CA PRO A 162 18.37 -2.14 -13.79
C PRO A 162 17.17 -3.06 -14.11
N ARG A 163 15.95 -2.62 -13.81
CA ARG A 163 14.69 -3.34 -14.05
C ARG A 163 13.96 -2.87 -15.30
N GLY A 164 14.62 -2.04 -16.12
CA GLY A 164 14.08 -1.60 -17.41
C GLY A 164 13.43 -0.22 -17.43
N LEU A 165 13.54 0.58 -16.35
CA LEU A 165 13.08 1.96 -16.39
C LEU A 165 13.99 2.78 -17.33
N SER A 166 13.42 3.37 -18.39
CA SER A 166 14.18 4.21 -19.32
C SER A 166 14.63 5.52 -18.67
N ILE A 167 15.74 6.07 -19.13
CA ILE A 167 16.32 7.32 -18.59
C ILE A 167 15.34 8.49 -18.72
N SER A 168 14.62 8.60 -19.84
CA SER A 168 13.62 9.67 -20.04
C SER A 168 12.49 9.60 -18.99
N ARG A 169 11.95 8.41 -18.74
CA ARG A 169 10.93 8.18 -17.70
C ARG A 169 11.49 8.45 -16.30
N ALA A 170 12.73 8.04 -16.06
CA ALA A 170 13.41 8.31 -14.79
C ALA A 170 13.53 9.82 -14.52
N LEU A 171 13.98 10.60 -15.50
CA LEU A 171 14.08 12.06 -15.39
C LEU A 171 12.71 12.72 -15.20
N PHE A 172 11.68 12.24 -15.91
CA PHE A 172 10.31 12.72 -15.75
C PHE A 172 9.81 12.48 -14.33
N PHE A 173 9.98 11.26 -13.79
CA PHE A 173 9.58 10.93 -12.42
C PHE A 173 10.34 11.73 -11.36
N ILE A 174 11.63 12.01 -11.55
CA ILE A 174 12.43 12.82 -10.60
C ILE A 174 11.97 14.27 -10.58
N LYS A 175 11.60 14.83 -11.73
CA LYS A 175 11.12 16.22 -11.81
C LYS A 175 9.73 16.39 -11.18
N GLY A 176 8.85 15.40 -11.28
CA GLY A 176 7.52 15.33 -10.64
C GLY A 176 6.45 16.10 -11.26
#